data_f1bb1f34a292656e23b9cb01ef70742f
#
_entry.id   f1bb1f34a292656e23b9cb01ef70742f
#
_cell.length_a   1.000
_cell.length_b   1.000
_cell.length_c   1.000
_cell.angle_alpha   90.00
_cell.angle_beta   90.00
_cell.angle_gamma   90.00
#
_symmetry.space_group_name_H-M   'P 1'
#
loop_
_entity.id
_entity.type
_entity.pdbx_description
1 polymer ?
#
loop_
_entity_poly.entity_id
_entity_poly.type
_entity_poly.pdbx_seq_one_letter_code
_entity_poly.pdbx_strand_id
1 'polypeptide(L)'
;MLVTVLTGLLCAGRVAAIPLEAIDSARQWRVKRIDFSGNQKISKDELSEIMTTKERPWYRFWEDRPVFDPVTFGTDLERLQRLYESRGLYGTTLSADLEVDEAEALVTAHITVHEAVPVVITEIDVQVVGDGSAQKPPPFPQELPVKRGQIFREADYQQAEQVLRAAFLENGYAFVKTERHAEVDLDQQQVRIRYVVQAGPLAVFGQTEVKGTTTVDPDLVTQEITYHAGETYALSKVVETRDRLLALDLFGTVRVGPAQPQQTATVVPMEVEVTEKSHREIKLSLGYSTEDQVRTQFEWRHLNWLGGGRRLSFLAKYSAIEASGSINFIQPHFFSPDTQGIVNFAHGQEKEQTYHLSASQFRPRVEHKFSKTLTTFIGYRLEYDQLSDVAAATSEALGGIEKKGLLSGPTAGLVWNTTDDPFNPKKGDVLSLTVDQAGAIWGGKFKYYKFTAEGKKYIDIGWQTVFASRLKLGLADAIGVDKNFPLFERFFAGGDKSVRGYGRRRLGPLSESNDPLGGLSLIEGSLELRRPIWKELNGALFVDFGQVSKRSFDIPVGNLQFSSGFGLSYSTPVGPIRVDLGFPFKPPRGDRPWQIHFSIGGAF
;
A
#
# COMPACT_ATOMS: atom_id res chain seq x y z
N MET A 1 -60.38 -46.85 23.20
CA MET A 1 -59.50 -46.69 22.02
C MET A 1 -58.20 -46.08 22.51
N LEU A 2 -57.14 -46.93 22.60
CA LEU A 2 -55.86 -46.62 23.26
C LEU A 2 -55.08 -45.54 22.44
N VAL A 3 -54.60 -44.50 23.12
CA VAL A 3 -53.56 -43.60 22.62
C VAL A 3 -52.27 -43.97 23.38
N THR A 4 -51.37 -44.59 22.64
CA THR A 4 -50.04 -44.94 23.13
C THR A 4 -49.14 -43.72 23.03
N VAL A 5 -48.72 -43.15 24.17
CA VAL A 5 -47.71 -42.09 24.27
C VAL A 5 -46.36 -42.75 24.19
N LEU A 6 -45.62 -42.49 23.12
CA LEU A 6 -44.21 -42.91 22.94
C LEU A 6 -43.31 -41.90 23.63
N THR A 7 -42.89 -42.22 24.86
CA THR A 7 -41.84 -41.47 25.58
C THR A 7 -40.48 -41.88 25.02
N GLY A 8 -39.92 -41.05 24.14
CA GLY A 8 -38.54 -41.17 23.72
C GLY A 8 -37.59 -40.72 24.85
N LEU A 9 -36.87 -41.68 25.43
CA LEU A 9 -35.75 -41.41 26.32
C LEU A 9 -34.64 -40.75 25.51
N LEU A 10 -34.44 -39.44 25.70
CA LEU A 10 -33.20 -38.76 25.33
C LEU A 10 -32.12 -39.24 26.33
N CYS A 11 -31.27 -40.18 25.90
CA CYS A 11 -30.00 -40.44 26.54
C CYS A 11 -29.11 -39.22 26.34
N ALA A 12 -29.15 -38.24 27.24
CA ALA A 12 -28.10 -37.26 27.38
C ALA A 12 -26.85 -37.99 27.88
N GLY A 13 -25.96 -38.34 26.97
CA GLY A 13 -24.63 -38.83 27.32
C GLY A 13 -23.98 -37.80 28.26
N ARG A 14 -23.55 -38.25 29.44
CA ARG A 14 -22.74 -37.43 30.35
C ARG A 14 -21.45 -37.10 29.63
N VAL A 15 -21.32 -35.89 29.15
CA VAL A 15 -20.06 -35.33 28.69
C VAL A 15 -19.25 -35.04 29.95
N ALA A 16 -18.17 -35.77 30.15
CA ALA A 16 -17.28 -35.58 31.29
C ALA A 16 -16.14 -34.67 30.86
N ALA A 17 -15.90 -33.61 31.60
CA ALA A 17 -14.68 -32.79 31.43
C ALA A 17 -13.50 -33.61 31.97
N ILE A 18 -12.46 -33.78 31.16
CA ILE A 18 -11.24 -34.48 31.50
C ILE A 18 -10.04 -33.55 31.41
N PRO A 19 -9.02 -33.69 32.28
CA PRO A 19 -7.78 -32.94 32.12
C PRO A 19 -7.04 -33.35 30.84
N LEU A 20 -6.18 -32.46 30.33
CA LEU A 20 -5.45 -32.67 29.06
C LEU A 20 -4.65 -33.99 29.05
N GLU A 21 -4.07 -34.38 30.19
CA GLU A 21 -3.26 -35.59 30.35
C GLU A 21 -4.08 -36.88 30.28
N ALA A 22 -5.39 -36.80 30.46
CA ALA A 22 -6.29 -37.96 30.49
C ALA A 22 -6.90 -38.29 29.11
N ILE A 23 -6.63 -37.49 28.09
CA ILE A 23 -7.14 -37.74 26.74
C ILE A 23 -6.40 -38.91 26.06
N ASP A 24 -7.14 -39.82 25.44
CA ASP A 24 -6.55 -40.90 24.66
C ASP A 24 -5.85 -40.36 23.39
N SER A 25 -4.52 -40.29 23.42
CA SER A 25 -3.69 -39.81 22.31
C SER A 25 -3.61 -40.80 21.13
N ALA A 26 -4.02 -42.06 21.32
CA ALA A 26 -4.06 -43.04 20.21
C ALA A 26 -5.26 -42.82 19.28
N ARG A 27 -6.27 -42.11 19.75
CA ARG A 27 -7.46 -41.76 18.97
C ARG A 27 -7.31 -40.43 18.25
N GLN A 28 -7.75 -40.38 17.01
CA GLN A 28 -7.73 -39.16 16.22
C GLN A 28 -8.92 -38.24 16.58
N TRP A 29 -8.68 -37.25 17.43
CA TRP A 29 -9.66 -36.28 17.86
C TRP A 29 -9.72 -35.08 16.90
N ARG A 30 -10.88 -34.39 16.82
CA ARG A 30 -11.07 -33.18 16.03
C ARG A 30 -11.59 -32.04 16.91
N VAL A 31 -11.12 -30.81 16.62
CA VAL A 31 -11.52 -29.63 17.38
C VAL A 31 -12.97 -29.26 17.05
N LYS A 32 -13.83 -29.28 18.04
CA LYS A 32 -15.20 -28.78 17.96
C LYS A 32 -15.24 -27.28 18.25
N ARG A 33 -14.64 -26.86 19.38
CA ARG A 33 -14.66 -25.50 19.88
C ARG A 33 -13.53 -25.26 20.89
N ILE A 34 -13.10 -23.98 20.99
CA ILE A 34 -12.15 -23.53 22.03
C ILE A 34 -12.80 -22.33 22.74
N ASP A 35 -13.12 -22.51 24.01
CA ASP A 35 -13.72 -21.48 24.84
C ASP A 35 -12.70 -20.92 25.81
N PHE A 36 -12.72 -19.59 25.97
CA PHE A 36 -11.91 -18.88 26.95
C PHE A 36 -12.83 -18.26 27.99
N SER A 37 -12.43 -18.35 29.26
CA SER A 37 -13.09 -17.73 30.39
C SER A 37 -12.08 -16.99 31.26
N GLY A 38 -12.47 -15.86 31.85
CA GLY A 38 -11.60 -15.06 32.74
C GLY A 38 -10.63 -14.12 32.02
N ASN A 39 -10.52 -14.16 30.71
CA ASN A 39 -9.68 -13.29 29.90
C ASN A 39 -10.30 -11.89 29.72
N GLN A 40 -10.03 -10.97 30.64
CA GLN A 40 -10.57 -9.61 30.61
C GLN A 40 -9.66 -8.59 29.89
N LYS A 41 -8.33 -8.77 29.98
CA LYS A 41 -7.31 -7.84 29.47
C LYS A 41 -6.85 -8.18 28.05
N ILE A 42 -6.92 -9.44 27.66
CA ILE A 42 -6.56 -9.93 26.32
C ILE A 42 -7.81 -10.53 25.67
N SER A 43 -8.10 -10.09 24.43
CA SER A 43 -9.30 -10.56 23.72
C SER A 43 -9.20 -12.02 23.29
N LYS A 44 -10.36 -12.71 23.16
CA LYS A 44 -10.43 -14.09 22.63
C LYS A 44 -9.75 -14.19 21.25
N ASP A 45 -9.91 -13.18 20.40
CA ASP A 45 -9.33 -13.20 19.05
C ASP A 45 -7.80 -13.17 19.09
N GLU A 46 -7.20 -12.34 19.96
CA GLU A 46 -5.75 -12.27 20.16
C GLU A 46 -5.20 -13.57 20.76
N LEU A 47 -5.88 -14.17 21.74
CA LEU A 47 -5.51 -15.48 22.29
C LEU A 47 -5.58 -16.56 21.22
N SER A 48 -6.66 -16.60 20.46
CA SER A 48 -6.85 -17.60 19.41
C SER A 48 -5.84 -17.43 18.27
N GLU A 49 -5.37 -16.21 17.98
CA GLU A 49 -4.40 -15.94 16.90
C GLU A 49 -3.05 -16.60 17.17
N ILE A 50 -2.61 -16.62 18.41
CA ILE A 50 -1.30 -17.19 18.81
C ILE A 50 -1.30 -18.72 18.86
N MET A 51 -2.44 -19.34 19.13
CA MET A 51 -2.55 -20.78 19.16
C MET A 51 -2.35 -21.38 17.77
N THR A 52 -1.74 -22.56 17.71
CA THR A 52 -1.68 -23.39 16.50
C THR A 52 -2.98 -24.18 16.33
N THR A 53 -3.54 -24.67 17.44
CA THR A 53 -4.85 -25.34 17.47
C THR A 53 -5.94 -24.35 17.13
N LYS A 54 -6.70 -24.60 16.06
CA LYS A 54 -7.75 -23.70 15.56
C LYS A 54 -9.11 -24.37 15.53
N GLU A 55 -10.15 -23.56 15.72
CA GLU A 55 -11.51 -23.97 15.40
C GLU A 55 -11.75 -23.93 13.90
N ARG A 56 -12.66 -24.78 13.40
CA ARG A 56 -13.18 -24.59 12.04
C ARG A 56 -14.07 -23.36 12.01
N PRO A 57 -13.79 -22.37 11.16
CA PRO A 57 -14.67 -21.21 10.99
C PRO A 57 -16.08 -21.63 10.58
N TRP A 58 -17.12 -21.01 11.12
CA TRP A 58 -18.52 -21.37 10.87
C TRP A 58 -18.90 -21.31 9.38
N TYR A 59 -18.26 -20.47 8.58
CA TYR A 59 -18.49 -20.28 7.14
C TYR A 59 -17.78 -21.31 6.27
N ARG A 60 -16.88 -22.14 6.84
CA ARG A 60 -16.21 -23.25 6.15
C ARG A 60 -16.83 -24.59 6.55
N PHE A 61 -18.17 -24.61 6.66
CA PHE A 61 -18.91 -25.79 7.12
C PHE A 61 -18.70 -27.03 6.22
N TRP A 62 -18.21 -26.85 5.00
CA TRP A 62 -17.88 -27.93 4.07
C TRP A 62 -16.46 -28.52 4.25
N GLU A 63 -15.59 -27.86 5.02
CA GLU A 63 -14.26 -28.38 5.34
C GLU A 63 -14.32 -29.32 6.55
N ASP A 64 -13.39 -30.27 6.59
CA ASP A 64 -13.21 -31.11 7.79
C ASP A 64 -12.78 -30.27 8.99
N ARG A 65 -13.19 -30.68 10.19
CA ARG A 65 -12.72 -30.03 11.42
C ARG A 65 -11.23 -30.32 11.60
N PRO A 66 -10.44 -29.33 12.08
CA PRO A 66 -9.02 -29.53 12.37
C PRO A 66 -8.79 -30.68 13.36
N VAL A 67 -7.69 -31.37 13.19
CA VAL A 67 -7.27 -32.43 14.12
C VAL A 67 -6.83 -31.78 15.43
N PHE A 68 -7.26 -32.35 16.55
CA PHE A 68 -6.80 -31.98 17.88
C PHE A 68 -5.60 -32.84 18.24
N ASP A 69 -4.44 -32.21 18.46
CA ASP A 69 -3.23 -32.85 18.97
C ASP A 69 -2.94 -32.37 20.38
N PRO A 70 -2.99 -33.26 21.39
CA PRO A 70 -2.77 -32.88 22.79
C PRO A 70 -1.40 -32.23 23.04
N VAL A 71 -0.35 -32.65 22.33
CA VAL A 71 1.01 -32.10 22.47
C VAL A 71 1.07 -30.67 21.95
N THR A 72 0.53 -30.44 20.76
CA THR A 72 0.43 -29.11 20.18
C THR A 72 -0.41 -28.19 21.07
N PHE A 73 -1.53 -28.70 21.61
CA PHE A 73 -2.38 -27.90 22.49
C PHE A 73 -1.69 -27.55 23.81
N GLY A 74 -0.89 -28.46 24.38
CA GLY A 74 -0.04 -28.20 25.57
C GLY A 74 0.95 -27.06 25.28
N THR A 75 1.63 -27.10 24.11
CA THR A 75 2.51 -26.00 23.65
C THR A 75 1.74 -24.68 23.44
N ASP A 76 0.48 -24.74 22.99
CA ASP A 76 -0.36 -23.56 22.87
C ASP A 76 -0.66 -22.91 24.22
N LEU A 77 -0.87 -23.69 25.29
CA LEU A 77 -1.02 -23.16 26.65
C LEU A 77 0.25 -22.44 27.12
N GLU A 78 1.44 -22.98 26.82
CA GLU A 78 2.72 -22.31 27.10
C GLU A 78 2.86 -20.99 26.32
N ARG A 79 2.45 -20.97 25.06
CA ARG A 79 2.43 -19.72 24.24
C ARG A 79 1.48 -18.68 24.81
N LEU A 80 0.30 -19.10 25.26
CA LEU A 80 -0.66 -18.22 25.94
C LEU A 80 -0.07 -17.66 27.23
N GLN A 81 0.57 -18.51 28.05
CA GLN A 81 1.25 -18.08 29.26
C GLN A 81 2.31 -17.02 28.94
N ARG A 82 3.16 -17.28 27.92
CA ARG A 82 4.19 -16.36 27.48
C ARG A 82 3.62 -15.03 26.93
N LEU A 83 2.44 -15.06 26.28
CA LEU A 83 1.74 -13.84 25.86
C LEU A 83 1.36 -12.98 27.07
N TYR A 84 0.76 -13.58 28.11
CA TYR A 84 0.40 -12.85 29.33
C TYR A 84 1.64 -12.24 30.01
N GLU A 85 2.72 -12.99 30.12
CA GLU A 85 4.00 -12.50 30.65
C GLU A 85 4.55 -11.33 29.83
N SER A 86 4.53 -11.41 28.50
CA SER A 86 5.00 -10.35 27.60
C SER A 86 4.19 -9.05 27.73
N ARG A 87 2.96 -9.15 28.25
CA ARG A 87 2.06 -8.02 28.54
C ARG A 87 2.18 -7.54 30.01
N GLY A 88 3.14 -8.08 30.76
CA GLY A 88 3.38 -7.72 32.16
C GLY A 88 2.47 -8.43 33.16
N LEU A 89 1.82 -9.51 32.80
CA LEU A 89 0.87 -10.27 33.61
C LEU A 89 1.50 -11.59 34.08
N TYR A 90 2.64 -11.51 34.73
CA TYR A 90 3.49 -12.68 35.08
C TYR A 90 2.86 -13.69 36.04
N GLY A 91 1.97 -13.28 36.91
CA GLY A 91 1.29 -14.19 37.86
C GLY A 91 0.03 -14.86 37.28
N THR A 92 -0.25 -14.68 35.99
CA THR A 92 -1.41 -15.30 35.33
C THR A 92 -1.25 -16.81 35.32
N THR A 93 -2.32 -17.53 35.63
CA THR A 93 -2.37 -19.00 35.55
C THR A 93 -3.43 -19.42 34.54
N LEU A 94 -3.10 -20.48 33.79
CA LEU A 94 -3.97 -21.06 32.78
C LEU A 94 -4.27 -22.50 33.19
N SER A 95 -5.55 -22.89 33.13
CA SER A 95 -5.97 -24.26 33.20
C SER A 95 -6.85 -24.62 32.02
N ALA A 96 -6.80 -25.87 31.59
CA ALA A 96 -7.59 -26.32 30.44
C ALA A 96 -8.27 -27.65 30.79
N ASP A 97 -9.59 -27.67 30.59
CA ASP A 97 -10.41 -28.85 30.68
C ASP A 97 -10.94 -29.22 29.31
N LEU A 98 -10.93 -30.51 28.96
CA LEU A 98 -11.41 -31.03 27.69
C LEU A 98 -12.74 -31.72 27.86
N GLU A 99 -13.74 -31.27 27.15
CA GLU A 99 -15.01 -31.94 27.01
C GLU A 99 -14.96 -32.80 25.75
N VAL A 100 -15.06 -34.13 25.91
CA VAL A 100 -14.92 -35.09 24.81
C VAL A 100 -16.26 -35.72 24.44
N ASP A 101 -16.56 -35.75 23.15
CA ASP A 101 -17.64 -36.50 22.56
C ASP A 101 -17.05 -37.75 21.89
N GLU A 102 -17.12 -38.88 22.59
CA GLU A 102 -16.57 -40.14 22.09
C GLU A 102 -17.28 -40.65 20.83
N ALA A 103 -18.57 -40.38 20.66
CA ALA A 103 -19.35 -40.86 19.54
C ALA A 103 -18.91 -40.20 18.21
N GLU A 104 -18.65 -38.90 18.26
CA GLU A 104 -18.25 -38.12 17.11
C GLU A 104 -16.74 -37.86 17.02
N ALA A 105 -15.95 -38.32 18.00
CA ALA A 105 -14.53 -38.04 18.17
C ALA A 105 -14.21 -36.52 18.15
N LEU A 106 -15.00 -35.74 18.89
CA LEU A 106 -14.87 -34.28 18.96
C LEU A 106 -14.39 -33.82 20.34
N VAL A 107 -13.60 -32.75 20.36
CA VAL A 107 -13.09 -32.10 21.58
C VAL A 107 -13.52 -30.66 21.63
N THR A 108 -14.11 -30.24 22.76
CA THR A 108 -14.26 -28.83 23.14
C THR A 108 -13.24 -28.55 24.24
N ALA A 109 -12.36 -27.58 24.01
CA ALA A 109 -11.39 -27.16 25.02
C ALA A 109 -11.89 -25.93 25.77
N HIS A 110 -11.97 -26.00 27.08
CA HIS A 110 -12.32 -24.90 27.97
C HIS A 110 -11.05 -24.40 28.66
N ILE A 111 -10.56 -23.21 28.25
CA ILE A 111 -9.38 -22.60 28.83
C ILE A 111 -9.83 -21.55 29.84
N THR A 112 -9.53 -21.79 31.11
CA THR A 112 -9.79 -20.85 32.20
C THR A 112 -8.53 -20.06 32.50
N VAL A 113 -8.65 -18.72 32.44
CA VAL A 113 -7.56 -17.79 32.69
C VAL A 113 -7.81 -17.08 34.01
N HIS A 114 -6.86 -17.15 34.91
CA HIS A 114 -6.84 -16.31 36.11
C HIS A 114 -5.80 -15.20 35.90
N GLU A 115 -6.25 -14.05 35.39
CA GLU A 115 -5.37 -12.93 35.06
C GLU A 115 -4.79 -12.29 36.32
N ALA A 116 -3.47 -12.16 36.35
CA ALA A 116 -2.76 -11.45 37.41
C ALA A 116 -2.92 -9.93 37.31
N VAL A 117 -2.52 -9.26 38.38
CA VAL A 117 -2.32 -7.81 38.35
C VAL A 117 -1.06 -7.50 37.54
N PRO A 118 -1.11 -6.54 36.61
CA PRO A 118 0.06 -6.21 35.80
C PRO A 118 1.18 -5.58 36.63
N VAL A 119 2.41 -5.90 36.29
CA VAL A 119 3.59 -5.26 36.89
C VAL A 119 3.80 -3.87 36.28
N VAL A 120 4.19 -2.89 37.11
CA VAL A 120 4.36 -1.50 36.74
C VAL A 120 5.83 -1.11 36.80
N ILE A 121 6.28 -0.34 35.83
CA ILE A 121 7.66 0.18 35.75
C ILE A 121 7.84 1.26 36.83
N THR A 122 8.70 0.98 37.81
CA THR A 122 9.00 1.94 38.90
C THR A 122 10.28 2.72 38.67
N GLU A 123 11.25 2.13 37.97
CA GLU A 123 12.54 2.73 37.72
C GLU A 123 13.03 2.42 36.31
N ILE A 124 13.61 3.41 35.67
CA ILE A 124 14.31 3.29 34.38
C ILE A 124 15.69 3.93 34.58
N ASP A 125 16.72 3.13 34.51
CA ASP A 125 18.13 3.53 34.62
C ASP A 125 18.83 3.31 33.28
N VAL A 126 19.52 4.34 32.78
CA VAL A 126 20.31 4.26 31.55
C VAL A 126 21.75 4.60 31.88
N GLN A 127 22.59 3.59 31.92
CA GLN A 127 24.02 3.72 32.22
C GLN A 127 24.83 3.74 30.94
N VAL A 128 25.56 4.83 30.72
CA VAL A 128 26.51 4.93 29.59
C VAL A 128 27.89 4.62 30.11
N VAL A 129 28.46 3.55 29.58
CA VAL A 129 29.85 3.13 29.86
C VAL A 129 30.70 3.57 28.69
N GLY A 130 31.66 4.47 28.93
CA GLY A 130 32.63 4.94 27.94
C GLY A 130 34.05 4.63 28.41
N ASP A 131 35.01 4.71 27.50
CA ASP A 131 36.44 4.55 27.74
C ASP A 131 37.11 5.79 28.35
N GLY A 132 36.33 6.75 28.88
CA GLY A 132 36.83 8.00 29.45
C GLY A 132 37.22 9.06 28.41
N SER A 133 37.25 8.73 27.13
CA SER A 133 37.52 9.67 26.03
C SER A 133 36.26 10.33 25.48
N ALA A 134 35.09 9.90 25.94
CA ALA A 134 33.82 10.37 25.43
C ALA A 134 33.56 11.85 25.82
N GLN A 135 33.76 12.73 24.86
CA GLN A 135 33.06 13.99 24.85
C GLN A 135 31.54 13.69 24.98
N LYS A 136 30.88 14.52 25.81
CA LYS A 136 29.46 14.49 26.12
C LYS A 136 28.59 13.47 25.36
N PRO A 137 27.94 12.52 26.04
CA PRO A 137 27.08 11.51 25.35
C PRO A 137 26.06 12.24 24.49
N PRO A 138 25.63 11.63 23.36
CA PRO A 138 24.59 12.22 22.51
C PRO A 138 23.35 12.49 23.34
N PRO A 139 22.55 13.48 22.97
CA PRO A 139 21.30 13.73 23.64
C PRO A 139 20.44 12.46 23.58
N PHE A 140 19.97 12.01 24.74
CA PHE A 140 19.03 10.89 24.79
C PHE A 140 17.77 11.22 23.97
N PRO A 141 17.14 10.21 23.38
CA PRO A 141 15.85 10.41 22.72
C PRO A 141 14.89 11.13 23.66
N GLN A 142 14.16 12.12 23.16
CA GLN A 142 13.21 12.91 23.95
C GLN A 142 12.14 12.05 24.61
N GLU A 143 11.79 10.94 23.98
CA GLU A 143 10.85 9.96 24.51
C GLU A 143 11.34 8.52 24.25
N LEU A 144 11.33 7.72 25.32
CA LEU A 144 11.48 6.28 25.23
C LEU A 144 10.08 5.62 25.19
N PRO A 145 9.93 4.48 24.50
CA PRO A 145 8.69 3.70 24.51
C PRO A 145 8.24 3.25 25.91
N VAL A 146 9.17 3.19 26.87
CA VAL A 146 8.91 2.85 28.28
C VAL A 146 8.89 4.12 29.14
N LYS A 147 7.88 4.22 30.06
CA LYS A 147 7.73 5.34 30.98
C LYS A 147 7.49 4.83 32.40
N ARG A 148 8.00 5.55 33.38
CA ARG A 148 7.73 5.27 34.80
C ARG A 148 6.23 5.37 35.09
N GLY A 149 5.68 4.40 35.84
CA GLY A 149 4.25 4.31 36.14
C GLY A 149 3.42 3.58 35.05
N GLN A 150 4.04 3.17 33.96
CA GLN A 150 3.39 2.44 32.88
C GLN A 150 3.44 0.93 33.15
N ILE A 151 2.45 0.19 32.65
CA ILE A 151 2.47 -1.29 32.66
C ILE A 151 3.64 -1.77 31.81
N PHE A 152 4.42 -2.70 32.33
CA PHE A 152 5.51 -3.31 31.59
C PHE A 152 5.01 -4.10 30.39
N ARG A 153 5.61 -3.85 29.23
CA ARG A 153 5.39 -4.62 28.01
C ARG A 153 6.75 -4.97 27.41
N GLU A 154 6.97 -6.23 27.14
CA GLU A 154 8.25 -6.69 26.59
C GLU A 154 8.58 -6.04 25.25
N ALA A 155 7.59 -5.79 24.40
CA ALA A 155 7.76 -5.11 23.12
C ALA A 155 8.30 -3.68 23.31
N ASP A 156 7.73 -2.90 24.22
CA ASP A 156 8.15 -1.52 24.52
C ASP A 156 9.57 -1.51 25.12
N TYR A 157 9.87 -2.50 25.99
CA TYR A 157 11.20 -2.68 26.59
C TYR A 157 12.27 -3.01 25.54
N GLN A 158 11.97 -3.89 24.57
CA GLN A 158 12.86 -4.18 23.45
C GLN A 158 13.02 -3.01 22.50
N GLN A 159 11.94 -2.32 22.20
CA GLN A 159 11.95 -1.14 21.33
C GLN A 159 12.77 0.01 21.94
N ALA A 160 12.69 0.21 23.26
CA ALA A 160 13.47 1.25 23.94
C ALA A 160 14.99 1.03 23.80
N GLU A 161 15.46 -0.22 23.87
CA GLU A 161 16.87 -0.55 23.59
C GLU A 161 17.25 -0.18 22.15
N GLN A 162 16.41 -0.50 21.18
CA GLN A 162 16.67 -0.18 19.77
C GLN A 162 16.69 1.34 19.53
N VAL A 163 15.79 2.09 20.16
CA VAL A 163 15.75 3.56 20.08
C VAL A 163 17.01 4.17 20.68
N LEU A 164 17.45 3.69 21.84
CA LEU A 164 18.72 4.11 22.45
C LEU A 164 19.90 3.83 21.53
N ARG A 165 20.02 2.60 21.05
CA ARG A 165 21.09 2.20 20.13
C ARG A 165 21.11 3.05 18.87
N ALA A 166 19.94 3.28 18.26
CA ALA A 166 19.82 4.10 17.05
C ALA A 166 20.28 5.55 17.29
N ALA A 167 19.96 6.12 18.45
CA ALA A 167 20.39 7.47 18.81
C ALA A 167 21.93 7.59 18.89
N PHE A 168 22.61 6.59 19.42
CA PHE A 168 24.08 6.56 19.45
C PHE A 168 24.67 6.36 18.07
N LEU A 169 24.14 5.40 17.27
CA LEU A 169 24.55 5.17 15.88
C LEU A 169 24.38 6.41 15.00
N GLU A 170 23.33 7.22 15.24
CA GLU A 170 23.10 8.45 14.48
C GLU A 170 24.10 9.56 14.83
N ASN A 171 24.71 9.51 16.00
CA ASN A 171 25.63 10.54 16.51
C ASN A 171 27.10 10.11 16.52
N GLY A 172 27.50 9.19 15.65
CA GLY A 172 28.91 8.84 15.42
C GLY A 172 29.40 7.62 16.18
N TYR A 173 28.60 6.95 16.98
CA TYR A 173 29.05 5.78 17.75
C TYR A 173 28.78 4.47 16.98
N ALA A 174 29.56 4.23 15.93
CA ALA A 174 29.36 3.12 15.00
C ALA A 174 29.38 1.71 15.65
N PHE A 175 30.07 1.56 16.77
CA PHE A 175 30.30 0.28 17.45
C PHE A 175 29.56 0.19 18.80
N VAL A 176 28.52 0.98 18.99
CA VAL A 176 27.70 0.94 20.22
C VAL A 176 27.11 -0.44 20.45
N LYS A 177 27.28 -0.92 21.67
CA LYS A 177 26.62 -2.13 22.17
C LYS A 177 25.64 -1.75 23.27
N THR A 178 24.50 -2.38 23.27
CA THR A 178 23.47 -2.16 24.29
C THR A 178 23.12 -3.48 24.93
N GLU A 179 22.94 -3.45 26.23
CA GLU A 179 22.45 -4.56 27.04
C GLU A 179 21.24 -4.07 27.84
N ARG A 180 20.27 -4.93 28.03
CA ARG A 180 19.06 -4.63 28.77
C ARG A 180 18.84 -5.63 29.90
N HIS A 181 18.48 -5.12 31.06
CA HIS A 181 18.16 -5.91 32.25
C HIS A 181 16.82 -5.42 32.80
N ALA A 182 15.94 -6.37 33.14
CA ALA A 182 14.68 -6.09 33.80
C ALA A 182 14.55 -7.00 35.03
N GLU A 183 14.38 -6.39 36.19
CA GLU A 183 14.13 -7.10 37.45
C GLU A 183 12.66 -6.97 37.79
N VAL A 184 11.95 -8.10 37.79
CA VAL A 184 10.51 -8.17 38.09
C VAL A 184 10.32 -8.64 39.52
N ASP A 185 9.71 -7.80 40.35
CA ASP A 185 9.27 -8.13 41.70
C ASP A 185 7.76 -8.45 41.64
N LEU A 186 7.44 -9.74 41.77
CA LEU A 186 6.06 -10.22 41.71
C LEU A 186 5.27 -9.90 42.99
N ASP A 187 5.94 -9.82 44.14
CA ASP A 187 5.30 -9.54 45.44
C ASP A 187 4.83 -8.07 45.48
N GLN A 188 5.65 -7.17 44.98
CA GLN A 188 5.34 -5.73 44.88
C GLN A 188 4.70 -5.33 43.56
N GLN A 189 4.62 -6.22 42.58
CA GLN A 189 4.10 -5.98 41.22
C GLN A 189 4.83 -4.82 40.52
N GLN A 190 6.15 -4.81 40.65
CA GLN A 190 7.02 -3.75 40.16
C GLN A 190 8.09 -4.30 39.22
N VAL A 191 8.54 -3.43 38.32
CA VAL A 191 9.68 -3.73 37.44
C VAL A 191 10.68 -2.57 37.49
N ARG A 192 11.94 -2.92 37.67
CA ARG A 192 13.08 -2.02 37.49
C ARG A 192 13.79 -2.37 36.20
N ILE A 193 13.99 -1.39 35.33
CA ILE A 193 14.62 -1.55 34.03
C ILE A 193 15.97 -0.83 34.05
N ARG A 194 17.00 -1.53 33.56
CA ARG A 194 18.33 -0.96 33.35
C ARG A 194 18.80 -1.24 31.93
N TYR A 195 19.23 -0.16 31.25
CA TYR A 195 19.92 -0.25 29.96
C TYR A 195 21.38 0.12 30.16
N VAL A 196 22.30 -0.72 29.72
CA VAL A 196 23.74 -0.46 29.72
C VAL A 196 24.17 -0.18 28.30
N VAL A 197 24.68 1.01 28.02
CA VAL A 197 25.13 1.44 26.71
C VAL A 197 26.64 1.56 26.73
N GLN A 198 27.33 0.68 26.04
CA GLN A 198 28.76 0.74 25.77
C GLN A 198 28.96 1.52 24.46
N ALA A 199 29.23 2.83 24.57
CA ALA A 199 29.22 3.73 23.41
C ALA A 199 30.32 3.41 22.38
N GLY A 200 31.51 3.03 22.84
CA GLY A 200 32.70 2.95 21.98
C GLY A 200 33.21 4.36 21.58
N PRO A 201 34.21 4.45 20.69
CA PRO A 201 34.75 5.73 20.24
C PRO A 201 33.83 6.41 19.22
N LEU A 202 33.90 7.74 19.15
CA LEU A 202 33.37 8.51 18.04
C LEU A 202 34.10 8.13 16.76
N ALA A 203 33.35 7.86 15.70
CA ALA A 203 33.86 7.33 14.46
C ALA A 203 33.37 8.13 13.24
N VAL A 204 34.20 8.10 12.20
CA VAL A 204 33.88 8.66 10.89
C VAL A 204 33.83 7.53 9.86
N PHE A 205 33.08 7.73 8.77
CA PHE A 205 33.09 6.80 7.64
C PHE A 205 34.48 6.71 7.03
N GLY A 206 34.97 5.51 6.81
CA GLY A 206 36.16 5.19 6.04
C GLY A 206 35.86 4.98 4.56
N GLN A 207 36.79 4.32 3.87
CA GLN A 207 36.57 3.90 2.49
C GLN A 207 35.53 2.78 2.42
N THR A 208 34.74 2.77 1.35
CA THR A 208 33.70 1.76 1.13
C THR A 208 34.14 0.79 0.04
N GLU A 209 34.09 -0.49 0.35
CA GLU A 209 34.29 -1.58 -0.60
C GLU A 209 32.95 -2.12 -1.08
N VAL A 210 32.76 -2.27 -2.40
CA VAL A 210 31.57 -2.85 -3.02
C VAL A 210 31.83 -4.30 -3.40
N LYS A 211 30.96 -5.21 -2.97
CA LYS A 211 31.04 -6.65 -3.24
C LYS A 211 29.74 -7.21 -3.82
N GLY A 212 29.85 -8.32 -4.58
CA GLY A 212 28.70 -9.10 -5.06
C GLY A 212 28.10 -8.62 -6.39
N THR A 213 28.68 -7.60 -7.03
CA THR A 213 28.33 -7.24 -8.39
C THR A 213 28.95 -8.20 -9.40
N THR A 214 28.19 -8.59 -10.41
CA THR A 214 28.62 -9.47 -11.51
C THR A 214 28.33 -8.88 -12.88
N THR A 215 27.14 -8.36 -13.09
CA THR A 215 26.69 -7.73 -14.35
C THR A 215 26.35 -6.26 -14.17
N VAL A 216 26.18 -5.81 -12.93
CA VAL A 216 25.99 -4.41 -12.58
C VAL A 216 27.35 -3.76 -12.35
N ASP A 217 27.55 -2.59 -12.94
CA ASP A 217 28.76 -1.80 -12.76
C ASP A 217 28.89 -1.36 -11.28
N PRO A 218 30.01 -1.64 -10.59
CA PRO A 218 30.25 -1.15 -9.23
C PRO A 218 30.11 0.36 -9.07
N ASP A 219 30.39 1.14 -10.11
CA ASP A 219 30.24 2.59 -10.11
C ASP A 219 28.77 3.00 -9.88
N LEU A 220 27.80 2.22 -10.38
CA LEU A 220 26.40 2.46 -10.12
C LEU A 220 26.06 2.31 -8.63
N VAL A 221 26.64 1.33 -7.96
CA VAL A 221 26.48 1.13 -6.51
C VAL A 221 27.11 2.30 -5.75
N THR A 222 28.31 2.70 -6.16
CA THR A 222 29.04 3.81 -5.53
C THR A 222 28.29 5.15 -5.64
N GLN A 223 27.60 5.41 -6.74
CA GLN A 223 26.79 6.62 -6.95
C GLN A 223 25.59 6.72 -6.00
N GLU A 224 25.14 5.60 -5.45
CA GLU A 224 24.02 5.59 -4.49
C GLU A 224 24.45 5.76 -3.04
N ILE A 225 25.76 5.78 -2.76
CA ILE A 225 26.27 5.99 -1.41
C ILE A 225 26.04 7.44 -0.99
N THR A 226 25.36 7.62 0.16
CA THR A 226 24.94 8.93 0.66
C THR A 226 25.91 9.56 1.67
N TYR A 227 27.00 8.89 1.99
CA TYR A 227 28.05 9.36 2.90
C TYR A 227 29.41 9.39 2.21
N HIS A 228 30.32 10.18 2.74
CA HIS A 228 31.70 10.29 2.24
C HIS A 228 32.70 9.92 3.33
N ALA A 229 33.87 9.43 2.90
CA ALA A 229 34.96 9.17 3.83
C ALA A 229 35.36 10.43 4.60
N GLY A 230 35.52 10.32 5.93
CA GLY A 230 35.80 11.43 6.83
C GLY A 230 34.57 12.13 7.43
N GLU A 231 33.37 11.86 6.93
CA GLU A 231 32.14 12.34 7.60
C GLU A 231 31.86 11.55 8.89
N THR A 232 31.22 12.21 9.85
CA THR A 232 30.76 11.54 11.08
C THR A 232 29.79 10.41 10.73
N TYR A 233 29.99 9.24 11.34
CA TYR A 233 29.12 8.09 11.12
C TYR A 233 27.68 8.42 11.54
N ALA A 234 26.72 8.09 10.70
CA ALA A 234 25.27 8.26 10.95
C ALA A 234 24.49 7.09 10.39
N LEU A 235 23.65 6.49 11.23
CA LEU A 235 22.80 5.34 10.83
C LEU A 235 21.85 5.71 9.70
N SER A 236 21.30 6.91 9.71
CA SER A 236 20.39 7.41 8.68
C SER A 236 21.00 7.34 7.28
N LYS A 237 22.28 7.68 7.13
CA LYS A 237 23.01 7.60 5.85
C LYS A 237 23.23 6.16 5.39
N VAL A 238 23.51 5.25 6.32
CA VAL A 238 23.66 3.81 6.03
C VAL A 238 22.32 3.23 5.55
N VAL A 239 21.23 3.55 6.25
CA VAL A 239 19.87 3.12 5.86
C VAL A 239 19.46 3.74 4.53
N GLU A 240 19.71 5.03 4.32
CA GLU A 240 19.37 5.71 3.07
C GLU A 240 20.15 5.12 1.88
N THR A 241 21.46 4.82 2.03
CA THR A 241 22.26 4.13 1.00
C THR A 241 21.63 2.78 0.65
N ARG A 242 21.28 1.97 1.66
CA ARG A 242 20.62 0.68 1.44
C ARG A 242 19.30 0.85 0.70
N ASP A 243 18.48 1.80 1.11
CA ASP A 243 17.14 2.03 0.53
C ASP A 243 17.26 2.53 -0.92
N ARG A 244 18.23 3.38 -1.24
CA ARG A 244 18.54 3.82 -2.61
C ARG A 244 18.95 2.65 -3.49
N LEU A 245 19.85 1.78 -3.01
CA LEU A 245 20.27 0.59 -3.74
C LEU A 245 19.12 -0.39 -3.99
N LEU A 246 18.25 -0.61 -3.00
CA LEU A 246 17.05 -1.42 -3.17
C LEU A 246 16.06 -0.80 -4.17
N ALA A 247 15.96 0.53 -4.21
CA ALA A 247 15.09 1.26 -5.14
C ALA A 247 15.53 1.15 -6.61
N LEU A 248 16.79 0.79 -6.87
CA LEU A 248 17.26 0.46 -8.23
C LEU A 248 16.56 -0.77 -8.81
N ASP A 249 16.01 -1.64 -7.95
CA ASP A 249 15.34 -2.88 -8.33
C ASP A 249 16.26 -3.89 -9.06
N LEU A 250 17.58 -3.75 -8.88
CA LEU A 250 18.61 -4.62 -9.46
C LEU A 250 19.07 -5.71 -8.49
N PHE A 251 18.87 -5.50 -7.20
CA PHE A 251 19.40 -6.33 -6.14
C PHE A 251 18.26 -7.01 -5.36
N GLY A 252 18.45 -8.30 -5.07
CA GLY A 252 17.55 -9.06 -4.19
C GLY A 252 17.88 -8.85 -2.71
N THR A 253 19.17 -8.66 -2.40
CA THR A 253 19.66 -8.38 -1.06
C THR A 253 20.68 -7.26 -1.12
N VAL A 254 20.60 -6.33 -0.17
CA VAL A 254 21.58 -5.24 0.01
C VAL A 254 21.93 -5.17 1.49
N ARG A 255 23.22 -5.26 1.79
CA ARG A 255 23.77 -5.07 3.11
C ARG A 255 24.76 -3.92 3.06
N VAL A 256 24.57 -2.94 3.93
CA VAL A 256 25.48 -1.80 4.09
C VAL A 256 25.90 -1.73 5.55
N GLY A 257 27.20 -1.71 5.83
CA GLY A 257 27.66 -1.66 7.21
C GLY A 257 29.19 -1.66 7.32
N PRO A 258 29.70 -1.65 8.57
CA PRO A 258 31.13 -1.79 8.81
C PRO A 258 31.68 -3.11 8.25
N ALA A 259 32.78 -3.04 7.51
CA ALA A 259 33.45 -4.23 6.96
C ALA A 259 33.93 -5.19 8.06
N GLN A 260 34.32 -4.64 9.21
CA GLN A 260 34.79 -5.40 10.38
C GLN A 260 34.02 -4.93 11.63
N PRO A 261 32.79 -5.40 11.86
CA PRO A 261 31.94 -4.90 12.95
C PRO A 261 32.44 -5.25 14.35
N GLN A 262 33.45 -6.11 14.47
CA GLN A 262 34.05 -6.53 15.75
C GLN A 262 35.26 -5.66 16.15
N GLN A 263 35.83 -4.90 15.23
CA GLN A 263 36.94 -4.00 15.50
C GLN A 263 36.42 -2.60 15.81
N THR A 264 36.78 -2.12 17.01
CA THR A 264 36.48 -0.75 17.42
C THR A 264 37.54 0.19 16.81
N ALA A 265 37.12 1.12 15.98
CA ALA A 265 38.00 2.07 15.30
C ALA A 265 37.33 3.46 15.18
N THR A 266 38.14 4.51 15.14
CA THR A 266 37.68 5.89 14.89
C THR A 266 37.41 6.17 13.41
N VAL A 267 38.00 5.38 12.50
CA VAL A 267 37.66 5.37 11.07
C VAL A 267 37.07 4.00 10.75
N VAL A 268 35.84 3.98 10.28
CA VAL A 268 35.05 2.76 10.02
C VAL A 268 35.14 2.39 8.55
N PRO A 269 35.94 1.37 8.16
CA PRO A 269 35.86 0.84 6.80
C PRO A 269 34.45 0.29 6.55
N MET A 270 33.84 0.71 5.46
CA MET A 270 32.48 0.32 5.11
C MET A 270 32.47 -0.76 4.02
N GLU A 271 31.47 -1.60 4.07
CA GLU A 271 31.21 -2.60 3.04
C GLU A 271 29.77 -2.50 2.56
N VAL A 272 29.62 -2.52 1.23
CA VAL A 272 28.33 -2.66 0.56
C VAL A 272 28.32 -3.99 -0.15
N GLU A 273 27.61 -4.95 0.39
CA GLU A 273 27.44 -6.29 -0.18
C GLU A 273 26.06 -6.38 -0.84
N VAL A 274 26.04 -6.72 -2.12
CA VAL A 274 24.80 -6.84 -2.91
C VAL A 274 24.69 -8.22 -3.52
N THR A 275 23.45 -8.70 -3.69
CA THR A 275 23.17 -9.91 -4.48
C THR A 275 22.26 -9.51 -5.62
N GLU A 276 22.77 -9.64 -6.86
CA GLU A 276 21.99 -9.32 -8.05
C GLU A 276 20.82 -10.30 -8.21
N LYS A 277 19.67 -9.77 -8.63
CA LYS A 277 18.52 -10.57 -9.05
C LYS A 277 18.44 -10.67 -10.57
N SER A 278 17.57 -11.53 -11.08
CA SER A 278 17.30 -11.58 -12.52
C SER A 278 16.88 -10.21 -13.04
N HIS A 279 17.57 -9.71 -14.06
CA HIS A 279 17.27 -8.41 -14.66
C HIS A 279 16.14 -8.47 -15.70
N ARG A 280 15.59 -9.65 -15.98
CA ARG A 280 14.49 -9.84 -16.93
C ARG A 280 13.24 -10.28 -16.17
N GLU A 281 12.16 -9.58 -16.41
CA GLU A 281 10.88 -9.88 -15.82
C GLU A 281 9.80 -9.93 -16.89
N ILE A 282 8.89 -10.88 -16.75
CA ILE A 282 7.68 -10.98 -17.55
C ILE A 282 6.50 -10.94 -16.59
N LYS A 283 5.55 -10.05 -16.86
CA LYS A 283 4.29 -9.98 -16.12
C LYS A 283 3.13 -10.16 -17.08
N LEU A 284 2.26 -11.08 -16.72
CA LEU A 284 0.98 -11.27 -17.38
C LEU A 284 -0.12 -10.89 -16.38
N SER A 285 -1.03 -10.02 -16.81
CA SER A 285 -2.17 -9.64 -16.01
C SER A 285 -3.45 -9.89 -16.78
N LEU A 286 -4.43 -10.46 -16.11
CA LEU A 286 -5.77 -10.70 -16.62
C LEU A 286 -6.76 -10.05 -15.68
N GLY A 287 -7.75 -9.35 -16.22
CA GLY A 287 -8.78 -8.71 -15.44
C GLY A 287 -10.10 -8.62 -16.22
N TYR A 288 -11.11 -8.20 -15.51
CA TYR A 288 -12.43 -7.91 -16.08
C TYR A 288 -13.03 -6.69 -15.39
N SER A 289 -13.68 -5.82 -16.15
CA SER A 289 -14.53 -4.78 -15.60
C SER A 289 -15.81 -4.63 -16.42
N THR A 290 -16.82 -3.99 -15.85
CA THR A 290 -18.07 -3.70 -16.57
C THR A 290 -17.90 -2.70 -17.70
N GLU A 291 -16.84 -1.89 -17.67
CA GLU A 291 -16.52 -0.89 -18.70
C GLU A 291 -15.57 -1.45 -19.78
N ASP A 292 -14.42 -1.95 -19.35
CA ASP A 292 -13.37 -2.44 -20.25
C ASP A 292 -13.58 -3.89 -20.72
N GLN A 293 -14.53 -4.60 -20.11
CA GLN A 293 -14.76 -6.05 -20.29
C GLN A 293 -13.50 -6.85 -19.92
N VAL A 294 -13.15 -7.86 -20.70
CA VAL A 294 -11.91 -8.61 -20.50
C VAL A 294 -10.74 -7.72 -20.87
N ARG A 295 -9.79 -7.62 -19.97
CA ARG A 295 -8.54 -6.89 -20.17
C ARG A 295 -7.35 -7.80 -19.92
N THR A 296 -6.37 -7.70 -20.80
CA THR A 296 -5.11 -8.43 -20.69
C THR A 296 -3.96 -7.43 -20.79
N GLN A 297 -2.90 -7.71 -20.07
CA GLN A 297 -1.68 -6.96 -20.16
C GLN A 297 -0.49 -7.90 -20.16
N PHE A 298 0.40 -7.70 -21.09
CA PHE A 298 1.71 -8.34 -21.15
C PHE A 298 2.78 -7.26 -20.97
N GLU A 299 3.67 -7.47 -20.01
CA GLU A 299 4.81 -6.60 -19.80
C GLU A 299 6.10 -7.44 -19.76
N TRP A 300 7.06 -7.06 -20.58
CA TRP A 300 8.43 -7.54 -20.51
C TRP A 300 9.33 -6.38 -20.09
N ARG A 301 10.22 -6.62 -19.13
CA ARG A 301 11.17 -5.61 -18.63
C ARG A 301 12.56 -6.17 -18.57
N HIS A 302 13.55 -5.32 -18.91
CA HIS A 302 14.96 -5.54 -18.66
C HIS A 302 15.47 -4.39 -17.79
N LEU A 303 15.91 -4.71 -16.56
CA LEU A 303 16.23 -3.71 -15.53
C LEU A 303 17.65 -3.15 -15.63
N ASN A 304 18.53 -3.79 -16.41
CA ASN A 304 19.91 -3.36 -16.63
C ASN A 304 20.29 -3.47 -18.13
N TRP A 305 19.49 -2.86 -19.00
CA TRP A 305 19.71 -2.87 -20.44
C TRP A 305 20.96 -2.06 -20.81
N LEU A 306 21.95 -2.71 -21.43
CA LEU A 306 23.26 -2.11 -21.76
C LEU A 306 24.05 -1.60 -20.54
N GLY A 307 23.79 -2.11 -19.34
CA GLY A 307 24.46 -1.68 -18.10
C GLY A 307 23.96 -0.35 -17.55
N GLY A 308 24.60 0.12 -16.45
CA GLY A 308 24.30 1.41 -15.82
C GLY A 308 22.88 1.56 -15.27
N GLY A 309 22.20 0.43 -14.95
CA GLY A 309 20.83 0.47 -14.42
C GLY A 309 19.76 0.95 -15.41
N ARG A 310 20.10 1.02 -16.71
CA ARG A 310 19.14 1.42 -17.74
C ARG A 310 18.01 0.42 -17.84
N ARG A 311 16.79 0.91 -17.89
CA ARG A 311 15.60 0.04 -17.96
C ARG A 311 14.95 0.15 -19.33
N LEU A 312 14.68 -0.99 -19.93
CA LEU A 312 13.90 -1.08 -21.16
C LEU A 312 12.69 -1.96 -20.87
N SER A 313 11.49 -1.45 -21.19
CA SER A 313 10.26 -2.24 -21.06
C SER A 313 9.41 -2.17 -22.31
N PHE A 314 8.77 -3.28 -22.61
CA PHE A 314 7.72 -3.39 -23.61
C PHE A 314 6.41 -3.74 -22.89
N LEU A 315 5.37 -2.98 -23.15
CA LEU A 315 4.06 -3.15 -22.56
C LEU A 315 3.01 -3.25 -23.67
N ALA A 316 2.21 -4.31 -23.68
CA ALA A 316 1.04 -4.46 -24.53
C ALA A 316 -0.21 -4.57 -23.66
N LYS A 317 -1.26 -3.84 -24.03
CA LYS A 317 -2.57 -3.86 -23.38
C LYS A 317 -3.65 -4.15 -24.38
N TYR A 318 -4.65 -4.92 -23.98
CA TYR A 318 -5.82 -5.18 -24.78
C TYR A 318 -7.07 -5.24 -23.89
N SER A 319 -8.10 -4.52 -24.30
CA SER A 319 -9.45 -4.58 -23.72
C SER A 319 -10.51 -4.27 -24.80
N ALA A 320 -11.78 -4.24 -24.44
CA ALA A 320 -12.84 -3.84 -25.36
C ALA A 320 -12.72 -2.36 -25.81
N ILE A 321 -12.06 -1.52 -25.00
CA ILE A 321 -11.93 -0.08 -25.24
C ILE A 321 -10.53 0.27 -25.75
N GLU A 322 -9.47 -0.37 -25.26
CA GLU A 322 -8.08 -0.02 -25.55
C GLU A 322 -7.32 -1.22 -26.14
N ALA A 323 -6.58 -0.97 -27.22
CA ALA A 323 -5.54 -1.86 -27.71
C ALA A 323 -4.28 -1.02 -27.93
N SER A 324 -3.21 -1.27 -27.16
CA SER A 324 -2.00 -0.45 -27.21
C SER A 324 -0.72 -1.24 -26.99
N GLY A 325 0.37 -0.75 -27.57
CA GLY A 325 1.73 -1.20 -27.34
C GLY A 325 2.64 -0.04 -27.05
N SER A 326 3.54 -0.17 -26.07
CA SER A 326 4.52 0.87 -25.77
C SER A 326 5.89 0.30 -25.41
N ILE A 327 6.91 1.10 -25.73
CA ILE A 327 8.30 0.86 -25.37
C ILE A 327 8.74 2.02 -24.48
N ASN A 328 9.24 1.71 -23.29
CA ASN A 328 9.77 2.70 -22.37
C ASN A 328 11.25 2.44 -22.16
N PHE A 329 12.05 3.48 -22.31
CA PHE A 329 13.46 3.50 -21.96
C PHE A 329 13.67 4.51 -20.83
N ILE A 330 14.36 4.07 -19.75
CA ILE A 330 14.65 4.92 -18.60
C ILE A 330 16.17 4.91 -18.39
N GLN A 331 16.77 6.10 -18.43
CA GLN A 331 18.14 6.35 -18.03
C GLN A 331 18.11 6.90 -16.60
N PRO A 332 18.49 6.11 -15.57
CA PRO A 332 18.72 6.63 -14.23
C PRO A 332 19.94 7.56 -14.22
N HIS A 333 20.08 8.36 -13.15
CA HIS A 333 21.21 9.28 -12.96
C HIS A 333 21.49 10.17 -14.18
N PHE A 334 20.42 10.69 -14.80
CA PHE A 334 20.51 11.59 -15.94
C PHE A 334 20.84 13.00 -15.44
N PHE A 335 22.10 13.37 -15.38
CA PHE A 335 22.72 14.57 -14.78
C PHE A 335 22.91 14.53 -13.26
N SER A 336 22.09 13.85 -12.48
CA SER A 336 22.24 13.72 -11.02
C SER A 336 21.64 12.40 -10.53
N PRO A 337 22.02 11.90 -9.33
CA PRO A 337 21.46 10.67 -8.75
C PRO A 337 19.93 10.67 -8.61
N ASP A 338 19.35 11.85 -8.38
CA ASP A 338 17.91 12.01 -8.17
C ASP A 338 17.14 12.37 -9.44
N THR A 339 17.82 12.34 -10.62
CA THR A 339 17.23 12.68 -11.93
C THR A 339 17.22 11.48 -12.85
N GLN A 340 16.11 11.25 -13.54
CA GLN A 340 16.02 10.21 -14.58
C GLN A 340 15.51 10.79 -15.90
N GLY A 341 16.09 10.33 -17.00
CA GLY A 341 15.58 10.57 -18.35
C GLY A 341 14.68 9.43 -18.78
N ILE A 342 13.53 9.74 -19.34
CA ILE A 342 12.54 8.76 -19.78
C ILE A 342 12.17 9.04 -21.22
N VAL A 343 12.15 8.02 -22.05
CA VAL A 343 11.65 8.10 -23.44
C VAL A 343 10.59 7.02 -23.61
N ASN A 344 9.39 7.47 -23.96
CA ASN A 344 8.27 6.59 -24.26
C ASN A 344 7.90 6.68 -25.75
N PHE A 345 7.77 5.52 -26.39
CA PHE A 345 7.13 5.36 -27.69
C PHE A 345 5.89 4.50 -27.48
N ALA A 346 4.75 4.94 -28.00
CA ALA A 346 3.52 4.18 -27.91
C ALA A 346 2.73 4.28 -29.20
N HIS A 347 2.01 3.21 -29.53
CA HIS A 347 0.97 3.21 -30.53
C HIS A 347 -0.24 2.49 -29.95
N GLY A 348 -1.43 3.08 -30.14
CA GLY A 348 -2.64 2.49 -29.61
C GLY A 348 -3.90 2.96 -30.31
N GLN A 349 -4.95 2.22 -30.06
CA GLN A 349 -6.32 2.51 -30.48
C GLN A 349 -7.23 2.55 -29.26
N GLU A 350 -8.08 3.56 -29.20
CA GLU A 350 -9.12 3.72 -28.19
C GLU A 350 -10.49 3.78 -28.88
N LYS A 351 -11.41 2.91 -28.47
CA LYS A 351 -12.78 2.85 -28.98
C LYS A 351 -13.72 3.43 -27.96
N GLU A 352 -14.14 4.66 -28.20
CA GLU A 352 -15.13 5.34 -27.39
C GLU A 352 -16.51 5.35 -28.07
N GLN A 353 -17.54 5.65 -27.31
CA GLN A 353 -18.93 5.68 -27.81
C GLN A 353 -19.09 6.61 -29.01
N THR A 354 -18.35 7.71 -29.07
CA THR A 354 -18.51 8.81 -30.04
C THR A 354 -17.41 8.88 -31.09
N TYR A 355 -16.31 8.13 -30.92
CA TYR A 355 -15.20 8.10 -31.87
C TYR A 355 -14.28 6.90 -31.64
N HIS A 356 -13.50 6.57 -32.66
CA HIS A 356 -12.31 5.74 -32.49
C HIS A 356 -11.07 6.61 -32.67
N LEU A 357 -10.13 6.54 -31.72
CA LEU A 357 -8.85 7.24 -31.77
C LEU A 357 -7.74 6.24 -32.08
N SER A 358 -6.88 6.55 -33.04
CA SER A 358 -5.59 5.91 -33.28
C SER A 358 -4.50 6.93 -33.00
N ALA A 359 -3.58 6.64 -32.10
CA ALA A 359 -2.54 7.57 -31.68
C ALA A 359 -1.16 6.92 -31.73
N SER A 360 -0.18 7.63 -32.34
CA SER A 360 1.24 7.28 -32.29
C SER A 360 1.97 8.36 -31.52
N GLN A 361 2.70 7.99 -30.49
CA GLN A 361 3.19 8.92 -29.47
C GLN A 361 4.69 8.76 -29.26
N PHE A 362 5.38 9.88 -29.15
CA PHE A 362 6.76 9.99 -28.70
C PHE A 362 6.82 11.01 -27.57
N ARG A 363 7.15 10.57 -26.37
CA ARG A 363 7.09 11.38 -25.15
C ARG A 363 8.39 11.28 -24.35
N PRO A 364 9.43 12.06 -24.70
CA PRO A 364 10.62 12.22 -23.87
C PRO A 364 10.30 13.10 -22.66
N ARG A 365 10.82 12.77 -21.48
CA ARG A 365 10.72 13.58 -20.27
C ARG A 365 11.92 13.39 -19.35
N VAL A 366 12.19 14.40 -18.54
CA VAL A 366 13.14 14.35 -17.44
C VAL A 366 12.34 14.48 -16.14
N GLU A 367 12.59 13.57 -15.23
CA GLU A 367 12.00 13.58 -13.89
C GLU A 367 13.10 13.84 -12.86
N HIS A 368 12.80 14.68 -11.86
CA HIS A 368 13.68 14.97 -10.73
C HIS A 368 12.96 14.77 -9.42
N LYS A 369 13.57 14.02 -8.50
CA LYS A 369 13.10 13.81 -7.13
C LYS A 369 13.73 14.83 -6.20
N PHE A 370 12.98 15.86 -5.82
CA PHE A 370 13.46 16.86 -4.84
C PHE A 370 13.51 16.32 -3.41
N SER A 371 12.65 15.34 -3.12
CA SER A 371 12.61 14.66 -1.82
C SER A 371 11.94 13.28 -1.98
N LYS A 372 11.86 12.52 -0.88
CA LYS A 372 11.11 11.25 -0.85
C LYS A 372 9.64 11.42 -1.23
N THR A 373 9.09 12.61 -1.06
CA THR A 373 7.67 12.90 -1.26
C THR A 373 7.37 13.76 -2.48
N LEU A 374 8.36 14.47 -3.05
CA LEU A 374 8.15 15.41 -4.16
C LEU A 374 8.96 15.02 -5.40
N THR A 375 8.24 14.70 -6.46
CA THR A 375 8.80 14.46 -7.80
C THR A 375 8.23 15.48 -8.79
N THR A 376 9.08 16.02 -9.64
CA THR A 376 8.66 16.92 -10.74
C THR A 376 9.13 16.36 -12.08
N PHE A 377 8.47 16.75 -13.12
CA PHE A 377 8.91 16.42 -14.49
C PHE A 377 8.70 17.57 -15.46
N ILE A 378 9.53 17.57 -16.48
CA ILE A 378 9.35 18.35 -17.69
C ILE A 378 9.57 17.42 -18.89
N GLY A 379 8.74 17.54 -19.90
CA GLY A 379 8.78 16.67 -21.07
C GLY A 379 8.22 17.34 -22.31
N TYR A 380 8.17 16.54 -23.35
CA TYR A 380 7.62 16.95 -24.64
C TYR A 380 6.65 15.86 -25.14
N ARG A 381 5.55 16.28 -25.74
CA ARG A 381 4.56 15.43 -26.39
C ARG A 381 4.65 15.67 -27.90
N LEU A 382 4.95 14.62 -28.64
CA LEU A 382 4.86 14.57 -30.09
C LEU A 382 3.95 13.39 -30.45
N GLU A 383 2.74 13.68 -30.91
CA GLU A 383 1.71 12.69 -31.13
C GLU A 383 1.02 12.90 -32.47
N TYR A 384 0.83 11.82 -33.20
CA TYR A 384 0.01 11.85 -34.41
C TYR A 384 -1.30 11.11 -34.10
N ASP A 385 -2.38 11.88 -34.11
CA ASP A 385 -3.71 11.44 -33.74
C ASP A 385 -4.62 11.38 -34.96
N GLN A 386 -5.41 10.30 -35.03
CA GLN A 386 -6.40 10.10 -36.10
C GLN A 386 -7.71 9.59 -35.47
N LEU A 387 -8.78 10.33 -35.73
CA LEU A 387 -10.15 9.97 -35.37
C LEU A 387 -10.86 9.33 -36.55
N SER A 388 -11.54 8.22 -36.29
CA SER A 388 -12.48 7.57 -37.18
C SER A 388 -13.81 7.34 -36.44
N ASP A 389 -14.84 6.96 -37.19
CA ASP A 389 -16.18 6.63 -36.67
C ASP A 389 -16.75 7.71 -35.72
N VAL A 390 -16.48 8.96 -36.05
CA VAL A 390 -16.99 10.11 -35.27
C VAL A 390 -18.50 10.22 -35.49
N ALA A 391 -19.27 10.17 -34.39
CA ALA A 391 -20.72 10.30 -34.43
C ALA A 391 -21.13 11.65 -35.08
N ALA A 392 -22.04 11.58 -36.04
CA ALA A 392 -22.48 12.78 -36.82
C ALA A 392 -23.02 13.88 -35.91
N ALA A 393 -23.87 13.51 -34.93
CA ALA A 393 -24.43 14.44 -33.95
C ALA A 393 -23.36 15.11 -33.06
N THR A 394 -22.28 14.40 -32.75
CA THR A 394 -21.13 14.97 -32.03
C THR A 394 -20.38 15.98 -32.86
N SER A 395 -20.13 15.66 -34.15
CA SER A 395 -19.44 16.57 -35.05
C SER A 395 -20.24 17.86 -35.32
N GLU A 396 -21.56 17.74 -35.49
CA GLU A 396 -22.47 18.87 -35.69
C GLU A 396 -22.55 19.75 -34.43
N ALA A 397 -22.74 19.13 -33.25
CA ALA A 397 -22.83 19.86 -31.99
C ALA A 397 -21.55 20.63 -31.60
N LEU A 398 -20.40 20.23 -32.14
CA LEU A 398 -19.10 20.87 -31.90
C LEU A 398 -18.67 21.81 -33.05
N GLY A 399 -19.52 22.02 -34.08
CA GLY A 399 -19.22 22.89 -35.21
C GLY A 399 -18.14 22.35 -36.13
N GLY A 400 -17.99 21.03 -36.19
CA GLY A 400 -16.94 20.33 -36.92
C GLY A 400 -15.83 19.81 -36.01
N ILE A 401 -15.17 18.76 -36.42
CA ILE A 401 -14.09 18.11 -35.66
C ILE A 401 -12.90 17.88 -36.61
N GLU A 402 -11.72 18.31 -36.15
CA GLU A 402 -10.47 17.95 -36.82
C GLU A 402 -10.19 16.47 -36.59
N LYS A 403 -10.22 15.65 -37.67
CA LYS A 403 -10.14 14.21 -37.60
C LYS A 403 -8.71 13.65 -37.47
N LYS A 404 -7.70 14.44 -37.86
CA LYS A 404 -6.30 14.01 -37.79
C LYS A 404 -5.35 15.18 -37.66
N GLY A 405 -4.27 14.97 -36.95
CA GLY A 405 -3.25 16.00 -36.85
C GLY A 405 -2.11 15.63 -35.97
N LEU A 406 -1.05 16.43 -36.05
CA LEU A 406 0.09 16.37 -35.16
C LEU A 406 -0.18 17.25 -33.95
N LEU A 407 -0.05 16.65 -32.75
CA LEU A 407 0.03 17.35 -31.48
C LEU A 407 1.51 17.44 -31.10
N SER A 408 1.96 18.66 -30.83
CA SER A 408 3.36 18.92 -30.55
C SER A 408 3.47 20.02 -29.51
N GLY A 409 4.13 19.75 -28.38
CA GLY A 409 4.32 20.75 -27.33
C GLY A 409 4.86 20.21 -26.01
N PRO A 410 5.26 21.12 -25.11
CA PRO A 410 5.78 20.76 -23.79
C PRO A 410 4.68 20.29 -22.85
N THR A 411 5.12 19.47 -21.90
CA THR A 411 4.36 19.07 -20.72
C THR A 411 5.23 19.24 -19.48
N ALA A 412 4.64 19.64 -18.36
CA ALA A 412 5.32 19.73 -17.08
C ALA A 412 4.36 19.35 -15.96
N GLY A 413 4.90 18.85 -14.87
CA GLY A 413 4.06 18.53 -13.72
C GLY A 413 4.86 18.20 -12.47
N LEU A 414 4.09 17.99 -11.39
CA LEU A 414 4.62 17.56 -10.11
C LEU A 414 3.68 16.55 -9.46
N VAL A 415 4.27 15.68 -8.64
CA VAL A 415 3.56 14.77 -7.77
C VAL A 415 4.17 14.90 -6.36
N TRP A 416 3.31 15.28 -5.40
CA TRP A 416 3.65 15.28 -3.99
C TRP A 416 2.83 14.19 -3.31
N ASN A 417 3.52 13.20 -2.69
CA ASN A 417 2.91 12.03 -2.11
C ASN A 417 3.51 11.77 -0.72
N THR A 418 2.67 11.80 0.30
CA THR A 418 3.02 11.54 1.70
C THR A 418 2.29 10.33 2.26
N THR A 419 1.67 9.51 1.42
CA THR A 419 0.92 8.33 1.88
C THR A 419 1.82 7.27 2.52
N ASP A 420 1.28 6.61 3.51
CA ASP A 420 1.92 5.52 4.24
C ASP A 420 2.07 4.24 3.40
N ASP A 421 1.13 3.99 2.48
CA ASP A 421 1.13 2.84 1.55
C ASP A 421 0.66 3.30 0.17
N PRO A 422 1.41 3.01 -0.91
CA PRO A 422 1.03 3.42 -2.27
C PRO A 422 -0.20 2.68 -2.83
N PHE A 423 -0.51 1.47 -2.33
CA PHE A 423 -1.61 0.64 -2.84
C PHE A 423 -2.88 0.71 -1.99
N ASN A 424 -2.72 0.79 -0.65
CA ASN A 424 -3.83 0.84 0.29
C ASN A 424 -3.60 1.91 1.37
N PRO A 425 -3.54 3.19 1.00
CA PRO A 425 -3.23 4.26 1.93
C PRO A 425 -4.29 4.42 3.01
N LYS A 426 -3.81 4.52 4.25
CA LYS A 426 -4.62 4.84 5.44
C LYS A 426 -4.44 6.28 5.89
N LYS A 427 -3.27 6.86 5.62
CA LYS A 427 -2.88 8.24 6.02
C LYS A 427 -2.10 8.91 4.91
N GLY A 428 -2.16 10.24 4.88
CA GLY A 428 -1.35 11.07 4.02
C GLY A 428 -2.12 11.70 2.89
N ASP A 429 -1.39 12.41 2.06
CA ASP A 429 -1.92 13.25 0.98
C ASP A 429 -1.21 12.93 -0.34
N VAL A 430 -1.94 13.06 -1.45
CA VAL A 430 -1.37 13.07 -2.80
C VAL A 430 -1.85 14.31 -3.51
N LEU A 431 -0.93 15.07 -4.09
CA LEU A 431 -1.23 16.20 -4.99
C LEU A 431 -0.51 15.97 -6.32
N SER A 432 -1.26 15.97 -7.39
CA SER A 432 -0.73 15.88 -8.77
C SER A 432 -1.16 17.09 -9.56
N LEU A 433 -0.20 17.79 -10.17
CA LEU A 433 -0.44 18.91 -11.07
C LEU A 433 0.21 18.60 -12.42
N THR A 434 -0.50 18.88 -13.49
CA THR A 434 0.02 18.74 -14.87
C THR A 434 -0.41 19.93 -15.72
N VAL A 435 0.51 20.44 -16.51
CA VAL A 435 0.28 21.50 -17.50
C VAL A 435 0.78 21.00 -18.84
N ASP A 436 -0.11 21.01 -19.82
CA ASP A 436 0.21 20.68 -21.21
C ASP A 436 -0.04 21.92 -22.08
N GLN A 437 0.85 22.17 -23.00
CA GLN A 437 0.64 23.15 -24.07
C GLN A 437 0.94 22.48 -25.42
N ALA A 438 0.07 22.66 -26.38
CA ALA A 438 0.27 22.15 -27.73
C ALA A 438 0.18 23.27 -28.77
N GLY A 439 0.91 23.09 -29.85
CA GLY A 439 0.88 24.01 -30.97
C GLY A 439 1.56 25.37 -30.73
N ALA A 440 1.05 26.43 -31.33
CA ALA A 440 1.67 27.76 -31.35
C ALA A 440 3.11 27.69 -31.89
N ILE A 441 4.11 28.07 -31.11
CA ILE A 441 5.53 28.05 -31.51
C ILE A 441 6.09 26.64 -31.68
N TRP A 442 5.42 25.62 -31.12
CA TRP A 442 5.88 24.23 -31.16
C TRP A 442 5.44 23.47 -32.42
N GLY A 443 4.69 24.14 -33.32
CA GLY A 443 4.13 23.51 -34.51
C GLY A 443 2.95 22.59 -34.23
N GLY A 444 2.58 21.78 -35.20
CA GLY A 444 1.43 20.87 -35.08
C GLY A 444 0.10 21.53 -35.47
N LYS A 445 -0.93 20.69 -35.56
CA LYS A 445 -2.28 21.08 -35.97
C LYS A 445 -3.11 21.59 -34.79
N PHE A 446 -3.00 20.91 -33.63
CA PHE A 446 -3.76 21.24 -32.44
C PHE A 446 -3.07 22.34 -31.64
N LYS A 447 -3.83 23.36 -31.22
CA LYS A 447 -3.29 24.51 -30.50
C LYS A 447 -4.12 24.76 -29.26
N TYR A 448 -3.58 24.39 -28.08
CA TYR A 448 -4.28 24.52 -26.81
C TYR A 448 -3.32 24.56 -25.62
N TYR A 449 -3.85 24.93 -24.46
CA TYR A 449 -3.28 24.64 -23.16
C TYR A 449 -4.31 23.91 -22.28
N LYS A 450 -3.80 23.03 -21.43
CA LYS A 450 -4.58 22.20 -20.55
C LYS A 450 -3.90 22.11 -19.21
N PHE A 451 -4.66 22.34 -18.16
CA PHE A 451 -4.23 22.22 -16.77
C PHE A 451 -5.07 21.17 -16.07
N THR A 452 -4.43 20.30 -15.31
CA THR A 452 -5.09 19.29 -14.50
C THR A 452 -4.48 19.29 -13.11
N ALA A 453 -5.34 19.35 -12.08
CA ALA A 453 -4.96 19.23 -10.68
C ALA A 453 -5.79 18.13 -10.03
N GLU A 454 -5.14 17.21 -9.30
CA GLU A 454 -5.82 16.19 -8.53
C GLU A 454 -5.22 16.13 -7.12
N GLY A 455 -6.08 16.25 -6.10
CA GLY A 455 -5.74 16.08 -4.70
C GLY A 455 -6.45 14.87 -4.11
N LYS A 456 -5.74 14.07 -3.31
CA LYS A 456 -6.30 12.96 -2.52
C LYS A 456 -5.83 13.11 -1.09
N LYS A 457 -6.71 12.81 -0.14
CA LYS A 457 -6.39 12.84 1.29
C LYS A 457 -6.96 11.60 1.96
N TYR A 458 -6.14 10.98 2.83
CA TYR A 458 -6.50 9.80 3.60
C TYR A 458 -6.32 10.08 5.09
N ILE A 459 -7.34 9.78 5.88
CA ILE A 459 -7.36 10.01 7.32
C ILE A 459 -7.85 8.73 8.00
N ASP A 460 -7.02 8.17 8.87
CA ASP A 460 -7.45 7.10 9.78
C ASP A 460 -8.26 7.74 10.91
N ILE A 461 -9.58 7.49 10.89
CA ILE A 461 -10.52 8.02 11.90
C ILE A 461 -10.72 7.07 13.08
N GLY A 462 -9.89 6.04 13.19
CA GLY A 462 -9.99 5.01 14.22
C GLY A 462 -10.95 3.88 13.85
N TRP A 463 -11.04 2.87 14.74
CA TRP A 463 -11.86 1.65 14.53
C TRP A 463 -11.63 0.98 13.18
N GLN A 464 -10.39 0.98 12.70
CA GLN A 464 -9.98 0.48 11.39
C GLN A 464 -10.72 1.15 10.21
N THR A 465 -11.21 2.37 10.39
CA THR A 465 -11.97 3.09 9.37
C THR A 465 -11.12 4.20 8.77
N VAL A 466 -11.04 4.24 7.45
CA VAL A 466 -10.32 5.28 6.69
C VAL A 466 -11.32 6.18 5.98
N PHE A 467 -11.21 7.48 6.22
CA PHE A 467 -11.86 8.50 5.39
C PHE A 467 -10.92 8.86 4.24
N ALA A 468 -11.38 8.64 3.01
CA ALA A 468 -10.67 8.99 1.79
C ALA A 468 -11.43 10.08 1.04
N SER A 469 -10.73 11.11 0.59
CA SER A 469 -11.30 12.16 -0.26
C SER A 469 -10.45 12.37 -1.50
N ARG A 470 -11.10 12.72 -2.60
CA ARG A 470 -10.48 13.05 -3.89
C ARG A 470 -11.16 14.27 -4.48
N LEU A 471 -10.37 15.18 -5.04
CA LEU A 471 -10.86 16.30 -5.83
C LEU A 471 -9.98 16.42 -7.07
N LYS A 472 -10.58 16.52 -8.24
CA LYS A 472 -9.91 16.76 -9.51
C LYS A 472 -10.50 17.95 -10.21
N LEU A 473 -9.63 18.83 -10.69
CA LEU A 473 -9.94 20.02 -11.45
C LEU A 473 -9.26 19.92 -12.81
N GLY A 474 -9.97 20.29 -13.85
CA GLY A 474 -9.45 20.37 -15.20
C GLY A 474 -9.85 21.68 -15.85
N LEU A 475 -8.89 22.36 -16.48
CA LEU A 475 -9.10 23.60 -17.23
C LEU A 475 -8.38 23.49 -18.55
N ALA A 476 -9.05 23.86 -19.63
CA ALA A 476 -8.46 23.84 -20.96
C ALA A 476 -9.02 24.96 -21.81
N ASP A 477 -8.22 25.43 -22.78
CA ASP A 477 -8.69 26.36 -23.80
C ASP A 477 -7.88 26.20 -25.10
N ALA A 478 -8.51 26.50 -26.21
CA ALA A 478 -7.85 26.54 -27.51
C ALA A 478 -7.10 27.86 -27.73
N ILE A 479 -5.94 27.79 -28.36
CA ILE A 479 -5.13 28.97 -28.71
C ILE A 479 -5.46 29.40 -30.14
N GLY A 480 -5.77 30.69 -30.34
CA GLY A 480 -6.00 31.31 -31.65
C GLY A 480 -7.47 31.52 -31.98
N VAL A 481 -7.72 31.94 -33.24
CA VAL A 481 -9.05 32.36 -33.70
C VAL A 481 -9.98 31.18 -33.97
N ASP A 482 -9.42 30.05 -34.42
CA ASP A 482 -10.19 28.88 -34.88
C ASP A 482 -10.68 27.96 -33.74
N LYS A 483 -10.49 28.30 -32.50
CA LYS A 483 -10.96 27.66 -31.25
C LYS A 483 -11.32 26.15 -31.32
N ASN A 484 -10.68 25.38 -32.21
CA ASN A 484 -10.91 23.96 -32.39
C ASN A 484 -10.09 23.17 -31.36
N PHE A 485 -10.70 22.87 -30.21
CA PHE A 485 -10.11 22.00 -29.20
C PHE A 485 -10.33 20.53 -29.61
N PRO A 486 -9.27 19.69 -29.66
CA PRO A 486 -9.39 18.29 -30.09
C PRO A 486 -10.34 17.49 -29.19
N LEU A 487 -11.24 16.72 -29.81
CA LEU A 487 -12.27 15.95 -29.07
C LEU A 487 -11.67 14.99 -28.03
N PHE A 488 -10.59 14.33 -28.40
CA PHE A 488 -9.92 13.33 -27.53
C PHE A 488 -9.16 13.96 -26.34
N GLU A 489 -8.92 15.29 -26.37
CA GLU A 489 -8.29 16.01 -25.25
C GLU A 489 -9.31 16.69 -24.32
N ARG A 490 -10.61 16.67 -24.65
CA ARG A 490 -11.66 17.24 -23.80
C ARG A 490 -11.77 16.46 -22.49
N PHE A 491 -12.28 17.15 -21.48
CA PHE A 491 -12.61 16.49 -20.22
C PHE A 491 -13.96 15.78 -20.33
N PHE A 492 -13.99 14.58 -19.74
CA PHE A 492 -15.20 13.77 -19.60
C PHE A 492 -15.33 13.35 -18.15
N ALA A 493 -16.55 13.12 -17.67
CA ALA A 493 -16.85 12.61 -16.35
C ALA A 493 -17.94 11.53 -16.36
N GLY A 494 -18.00 10.73 -15.30
CA GLY A 494 -18.85 9.54 -15.17
C GLY A 494 -18.08 8.25 -15.43
N GLY A 495 -18.47 7.18 -14.74
CA GLY A 495 -17.84 5.87 -14.78
C GLY A 495 -17.18 5.45 -13.47
N ASP A 496 -16.58 4.27 -13.45
CA ASP A 496 -16.02 3.62 -12.27
C ASP A 496 -14.84 4.40 -11.63
N LYS A 497 -14.06 5.12 -12.43
CA LYS A 497 -12.90 5.93 -12.00
C LYS A 497 -13.19 7.42 -11.85
N SER A 498 -14.44 7.85 -12.05
CA SER A 498 -14.88 9.25 -12.02
C SER A 498 -16.02 9.43 -11.03
N VAL A 499 -17.25 9.60 -11.49
CA VAL A 499 -18.45 9.72 -10.67
C VAL A 499 -19.28 8.45 -10.83
N ARG A 500 -19.19 7.54 -9.87
CA ARG A 500 -19.90 6.26 -9.86
C ARG A 500 -21.42 6.52 -9.80
N GLY A 501 -22.19 5.67 -10.44
CA GLY A 501 -23.63 5.88 -10.60
C GLY A 501 -24.01 6.53 -11.93
N TYR A 502 -23.08 7.24 -12.56
CA TYR A 502 -23.19 7.68 -13.96
C TYR A 502 -22.45 6.71 -14.87
N GLY A 503 -23.01 6.45 -16.05
CA GLY A 503 -22.31 5.68 -17.07
C GLY A 503 -21.01 6.36 -17.53
N ARG A 504 -20.11 5.59 -18.14
CA ARG A 504 -18.82 6.09 -18.64
C ARG A 504 -19.01 7.32 -19.54
N ARG A 505 -18.34 8.45 -19.24
CA ARG A 505 -18.39 9.72 -19.95
C ARG A 505 -19.78 10.36 -20.05
N ARG A 506 -20.79 9.87 -19.30
CA ARG A 506 -22.18 10.32 -19.41
C ARG A 506 -22.54 11.54 -18.56
N LEU A 507 -21.60 12.01 -17.75
CA LEU A 507 -21.79 13.18 -16.89
C LEU A 507 -21.18 14.42 -17.58
N GLY A 508 -22.04 15.34 -18.00
CA GLY A 508 -21.63 16.57 -18.68
C GLY A 508 -22.47 16.87 -19.92
N PRO A 509 -21.93 17.67 -20.86
CA PRO A 509 -22.62 17.99 -22.10
C PRO A 509 -22.83 16.78 -22.99
N LEU A 510 -24.06 16.58 -23.43
CA LEU A 510 -24.47 15.55 -24.39
C LEU A 510 -24.99 16.21 -25.68
N SER A 511 -24.92 15.45 -26.80
CA SER A 511 -25.58 15.81 -28.06
C SER A 511 -27.10 15.54 -27.99
N GLU A 512 -27.83 15.87 -29.02
CA GLU A 512 -29.26 15.52 -29.16
C GLU A 512 -29.48 14.00 -29.17
N SER A 513 -28.51 13.25 -29.67
CA SER A 513 -28.51 11.78 -29.68
C SER A 513 -27.99 11.18 -28.37
N ASN A 514 -27.80 11.97 -27.32
CA ASN A 514 -27.21 11.57 -26.03
C ASN A 514 -25.73 11.12 -26.07
N ASP A 515 -24.98 11.52 -27.08
CA ASP A 515 -23.56 11.23 -27.19
C ASP A 515 -22.71 12.18 -26.33
N PRO A 516 -21.71 11.70 -25.58
CA PRO A 516 -20.80 12.55 -24.81
C PRO A 516 -20.01 13.52 -25.68
N LEU A 517 -20.14 14.83 -25.40
CA LEU A 517 -19.40 15.89 -26.10
C LEU A 517 -18.11 16.31 -25.40
N GLY A 518 -17.98 15.95 -24.13
CA GLY A 518 -16.92 16.48 -23.26
C GLY A 518 -16.96 17.99 -23.10
N GLY A 519 -16.00 18.54 -22.37
CA GLY A 519 -15.91 19.97 -22.12
C GLY A 519 -14.50 20.48 -21.88
N LEU A 520 -14.39 21.77 -21.59
CA LEU A 520 -13.12 22.48 -21.41
C LEU A 520 -12.82 22.78 -19.93
N SER A 521 -13.79 22.60 -19.06
CA SER A 521 -13.60 22.70 -17.61
C SER A 521 -14.26 21.53 -16.90
N LEU A 522 -13.58 20.98 -15.91
CA LEU A 522 -13.99 19.82 -15.13
C LEU A 522 -13.83 20.10 -13.64
N ILE A 523 -14.81 19.69 -12.87
CA ILE A 523 -14.67 19.43 -11.46
C ILE A 523 -15.27 18.06 -11.15
N GLU A 524 -14.53 17.20 -10.45
CA GLU A 524 -15.07 15.95 -9.92
C GLU A 524 -14.40 15.62 -8.59
N GLY A 525 -15.14 14.94 -7.73
CA GLY A 525 -14.63 14.53 -6.44
C GLY A 525 -15.37 13.34 -5.86
N SER A 526 -14.78 12.75 -4.85
CA SER A 526 -15.29 11.61 -4.13
C SER A 526 -14.97 11.73 -2.65
N LEU A 527 -15.92 11.39 -1.82
CA LEU A 527 -15.77 11.20 -0.38
C LEU A 527 -16.15 9.75 -0.08
N GLU A 528 -15.24 9.00 0.54
CA GLU A 528 -15.42 7.57 0.77
C GLU A 528 -15.00 7.18 2.19
N LEU A 529 -15.84 6.42 2.88
CA LEU A 529 -15.52 5.75 4.13
C LEU A 529 -15.24 4.29 3.85
N ARG A 530 -14.05 3.82 4.17
CA ARG A 530 -13.58 2.44 3.98
C ARG A 530 -13.40 1.76 5.30
N ARG A 531 -13.89 0.54 5.43
CA ARG A 531 -13.72 -0.27 6.63
C ARG A 531 -13.60 -1.76 6.29
N PRO A 532 -12.67 -2.51 6.90
CA PRO A 532 -12.71 -3.96 6.85
C PRO A 532 -13.97 -4.45 7.57
N ILE A 533 -14.75 -5.29 6.89
CA ILE A 533 -15.96 -5.91 7.44
C ILE A 533 -15.58 -7.25 8.08
N TRP A 534 -14.74 -8.01 7.37
CA TRP A 534 -14.37 -9.33 7.81
C TRP A 534 -13.17 -9.86 7.02
N LYS A 535 -12.03 -10.13 7.70
CA LYS A 535 -10.77 -10.57 7.08
C LYS A 535 -10.43 -9.74 5.84
N GLU A 536 -10.42 -10.39 4.67
CA GLU A 536 -10.10 -9.79 3.38
C GLU A 536 -11.24 -8.99 2.74
N LEU A 537 -12.45 -9.01 3.35
CA LEU A 537 -13.61 -8.29 2.86
C LEU A 537 -13.66 -6.89 3.43
N ASN A 538 -13.62 -5.90 2.55
CA ASN A 538 -13.74 -4.49 2.90
C ASN A 538 -15.04 -3.91 2.34
N GLY A 539 -15.67 -3.04 3.12
CA GLY A 539 -16.82 -2.24 2.70
C GLY A 539 -16.45 -0.79 2.50
N ALA A 540 -17.16 -0.14 1.58
CA ALA A 540 -17.05 1.28 1.35
C ALA A 540 -18.43 1.93 1.23
N LEU A 541 -18.59 3.13 1.79
CA LEU A 541 -19.70 4.02 1.53
C LEU A 541 -19.14 5.26 0.84
N PHE A 542 -19.77 5.71 -0.22
CA PHE A 542 -19.25 6.84 -0.98
C PHE A 542 -20.31 7.85 -1.41
N VAL A 543 -19.85 9.07 -1.58
CA VAL A 543 -20.57 10.15 -2.26
C VAL A 543 -19.62 10.73 -3.27
N ASP A 544 -19.99 10.63 -4.55
CA ASP A 544 -19.25 11.19 -5.65
C ASP A 544 -20.00 12.40 -6.21
N PHE A 545 -19.26 13.36 -6.74
CA PHE A 545 -19.82 14.53 -7.39
C PHE A 545 -18.95 14.96 -8.57
N GLY A 546 -19.57 15.62 -9.52
CA GLY A 546 -18.81 16.20 -10.63
C GLY A 546 -19.70 16.95 -11.61
N GLN A 547 -19.05 17.66 -12.50
CA GLN A 547 -19.66 18.28 -13.67
C GLN A 547 -18.57 18.70 -14.69
N VAL A 548 -18.95 18.72 -15.95
CA VAL A 548 -18.14 19.19 -17.08
C VAL A 548 -18.83 20.39 -17.72
N SER A 549 -18.09 21.48 -17.92
CA SER A 549 -18.57 22.65 -18.65
C SER A 549 -18.00 22.70 -20.08
N LYS A 550 -18.85 23.10 -21.04
CA LYS A 550 -18.41 23.40 -22.43
C LYS A 550 -17.44 24.58 -22.52
N ARG A 551 -17.48 25.49 -21.53
CA ARG A 551 -16.72 26.76 -21.53
C ARG A 551 -15.34 26.56 -20.92
N SER A 552 -14.38 27.32 -21.43
CA SER A 552 -13.05 27.41 -20.82
C SER A 552 -13.11 28.19 -19.51
N PHE A 553 -12.33 27.79 -18.51
CA PHE A 553 -12.21 28.43 -17.19
C PHE A 553 -13.54 28.65 -16.43
N ASP A 554 -14.57 27.90 -16.78
CA ASP A 554 -15.88 27.94 -16.15
C ASP A 554 -16.07 26.70 -15.27
N ILE A 555 -15.51 26.74 -14.03
CA ILE A 555 -15.66 25.62 -13.09
C ILE A 555 -17.12 25.55 -12.63
N PRO A 556 -17.88 24.49 -13.00
CA PRO A 556 -19.34 24.46 -12.87
C PRO A 556 -19.80 24.08 -11.46
N VAL A 557 -19.36 24.79 -10.42
CA VAL A 557 -19.71 24.51 -9.01
C VAL A 557 -21.19 24.65 -8.71
N GLY A 558 -21.92 25.53 -9.44
CA GLY A 558 -23.37 25.74 -9.25
C GLY A 558 -24.25 24.62 -9.80
N ASN A 559 -23.72 23.73 -10.64
CA ASN A 559 -24.47 22.68 -11.34
C ASN A 559 -23.93 21.27 -11.06
N LEU A 560 -23.27 21.07 -9.92
CA LEU A 560 -22.73 19.78 -9.56
C LEU A 560 -23.79 18.70 -9.53
N GLN A 561 -23.49 17.59 -10.13
CA GLN A 561 -24.29 16.37 -10.05
C GLN A 561 -23.67 15.44 -9.02
N PHE A 562 -24.52 14.79 -8.25
CA PHE A 562 -24.11 13.92 -7.14
C PHE A 562 -24.60 12.49 -7.39
N SER A 563 -23.84 11.57 -6.87
CA SER A 563 -24.26 10.18 -6.68
C SER A 563 -23.80 9.70 -5.31
N SER A 564 -24.51 8.70 -4.78
CA SER A 564 -24.10 8.01 -3.56
C SER A 564 -24.15 6.51 -3.79
N GLY A 565 -23.44 5.77 -2.97
CA GLY A 565 -23.46 4.33 -3.13
C GLY A 565 -22.64 3.60 -2.09
N PHE A 566 -22.56 2.30 -2.28
CA PHE A 566 -21.76 1.43 -1.45
C PHE A 566 -20.94 0.48 -2.32
N GLY A 567 -19.80 0.06 -1.79
CA GLY A 567 -18.88 -0.85 -2.44
C GLY A 567 -18.46 -1.99 -1.52
N LEU A 568 -18.16 -3.13 -2.12
CA LEU A 568 -17.52 -4.25 -1.47
C LEU A 568 -16.26 -4.60 -2.24
N SER A 569 -15.18 -4.85 -1.53
CA SER A 569 -13.95 -5.35 -2.15
C SER A 569 -13.39 -6.51 -1.34
N TYR A 570 -12.94 -7.53 -2.05
CA TYR A 570 -12.33 -8.72 -1.47
C TYR A 570 -10.92 -8.88 -2.02
N SER A 571 -9.92 -8.89 -1.14
CA SER A 571 -8.52 -9.04 -1.52
C SER A 571 -8.23 -10.50 -1.85
N THR A 572 -7.75 -10.77 -3.08
CA THR A 572 -7.35 -12.11 -3.51
C THR A 572 -5.87 -12.12 -3.92
N PRO A 573 -5.21 -13.28 -3.95
CA PRO A 573 -3.82 -13.39 -4.43
C PRO A 573 -3.62 -12.94 -5.89
N VAL A 574 -4.69 -12.94 -6.71
CA VAL A 574 -4.66 -12.52 -8.11
C VAL A 574 -5.13 -11.07 -8.31
N GLY A 575 -5.38 -10.35 -7.21
CA GLY A 575 -5.86 -8.97 -7.20
C GLY A 575 -7.25 -8.82 -6.57
N PRO A 576 -7.67 -7.59 -6.24
CA PRO A 576 -8.94 -7.35 -5.61
C PRO A 576 -10.12 -7.63 -6.55
N ILE A 577 -11.18 -8.20 -5.99
CA ILE A 577 -12.51 -8.23 -6.61
C ILE A 577 -13.29 -7.08 -5.99
N ARG A 578 -13.82 -6.17 -6.80
CA ARG A 578 -14.58 -5.01 -6.34
C ARG A 578 -15.92 -4.90 -7.04
N VAL A 579 -16.95 -4.59 -6.25
CA VAL A 579 -18.31 -4.31 -6.72
C VAL A 579 -18.76 -3.01 -6.07
N ASP A 580 -19.05 -2.00 -6.88
CA ASP A 580 -19.65 -0.74 -6.42
C ASP A 580 -21.06 -0.60 -7.01
N LEU A 581 -22.01 -0.22 -6.20
CA LEU A 581 -23.36 0.13 -6.62
C LEU A 581 -23.59 1.62 -6.36
N GLY A 582 -23.76 2.38 -7.43
CA GLY A 582 -23.93 3.83 -7.40
C GLY A 582 -25.31 4.26 -7.84
N PHE A 583 -25.87 5.26 -7.16
CA PHE A 583 -27.19 5.84 -7.40
C PHE A 583 -27.03 7.33 -7.72
N PRO A 584 -27.17 7.74 -8.98
CA PRO A 584 -27.14 9.16 -9.36
C PRO A 584 -28.41 9.85 -8.84
N PHE A 585 -28.26 11.06 -8.28
CA PHE A 585 -29.43 11.83 -7.81
C PHE A 585 -30.28 12.37 -8.95
N LYS A 586 -29.64 12.64 -10.10
CA LYS A 586 -30.31 13.09 -11.33
C LYS A 586 -29.71 12.33 -12.51
N PRO A 587 -30.23 11.13 -12.83
CA PRO A 587 -29.73 10.36 -13.97
C PRO A 587 -29.98 11.13 -15.29
N PRO A 588 -29.02 11.08 -16.24
CA PRO A 588 -29.23 11.60 -17.58
C PRO A 588 -30.43 10.93 -18.26
N ARG A 589 -31.00 11.59 -19.26
CA ARG A 589 -32.15 11.04 -20.00
C ARG A 589 -31.79 9.71 -20.63
N GLY A 590 -32.60 8.68 -20.37
CA GLY A 590 -32.41 7.33 -20.89
C GLY A 590 -31.44 6.46 -20.11
N ASP A 591 -30.78 7.00 -19.07
CA ASP A 591 -29.91 6.22 -18.19
C ASP A 591 -30.70 5.54 -17.05
N ARG A 592 -30.13 4.45 -16.53
CA ARG A 592 -30.72 3.76 -15.38
C ARG A 592 -30.56 4.61 -14.11
N PRO A 593 -31.46 4.45 -13.10
CA PRO A 593 -31.34 5.13 -11.81
C PRO A 593 -30.25 4.53 -10.91
N TRP A 594 -29.48 3.58 -11.39
CA TRP A 594 -28.37 2.93 -10.69
C TRP A 594 -27.37 2.37 -11.70
N GLN A 595 -26.12 2.26 -11.26
CA GLN A 595 -25.04 1.62 -12.02
C GLN A 595 -24.28 0.65 -11.12
N ILE A 596 -23.98 -0.53 -11.66
CA ILE A 596 -23.06 -1.49 -11.03
C ILE A 596 -21.72 -1.37 -11.75
N HIS A 597 -20.67 -1.15 -10.97
CA HIS A 597 -19.30 -1.24 -11.41
C HIS A 597 -18.68 -2.48 -10.79
N PHE A 598 -18.28 -3.42 -11.61
CA PHE A 598 -17.63 -4.65 -11.19
C PHE A 598 -16.24 -4.71 -11.78
N SER A 599 -15.23 -5.09 -10.98
CA SER A 599 -13.87 -5.29 -11.45
C SER A 599 -13.18 -6.45 -10.74
N ILE A 600 -12.35 -7.17 -11.48
CA ILE A 600 -11.43 -8.22 -10.98
C ILE A 600 -10.03 -7.89 -11.48
N GLY A 601 -9.03 -8.08 -10.61
CA GLY A 601 -7.63 -7.81 -10.89
C GLY A 601 -7.22 -6.38 -10.54
N GLY A 602 -5.91 -6.11 -10.58
CA GLY A 602 -5.37 -4.77 -10.29
C GLY A 602 -5.94 -3.71 -11.22
N ALA A 603 -6.16 -2.50 -10.72
CA ALA A 603 -6.38 -1.34 -11.57
C ALA A 603 -5.06 -1.07 -12.32
N PHE A 604 -5.09 -1.09 -13.65
CA PHE A 604 -3.94 -0.77 -14.50
C PHE A 604 -3.71 0.75 -14.53
#